data_c4816c39ced524f78bd242e7d080a581
#
_entry.id   c4816c39ced524f78bd242e7d080a581
#
_cell.length_a   1.000
_cell.length_b   1.000
_cell.length_c   1.000
_cell.angle_alpha   90.00
_cell.angle_beta   90.00
_cell.angle_gamma   90.00
#
_symmetry.space_group_name_H-M   'P 1'
#
loop_
_entity.id
_entity.type
_entity.pdbx_description
1 polymer ?
#
loop_
_entity_poly.entity_id
_entity_poly.type
_entity_poly.pdbx_seq_one_letter_code
_entity_poly.pdbx_strand_id
1 'polypeptide(L)'
;YELLHHRYGVGGVRITLDKRVPFGAGLGGGSSDGTAVILALNEMFSLGMDEAALIEAAAELGSDTPFFVRNTPQLCEGRGERMPPVEVDLEGGWIAVVKPAENVSTREAYAGVTPHTPARPLAERIAEPVERWQGSVVNDFEKSVFASHPAIGRVKHSLLEAGAVYASMSGSGSAVFGLFDDGDKAEAMRGKTSFIYRL
;
A
#
# COMPACT_ATOMS: atom_id res chain seq x y z
N TYR A 1 12.18 5.56 16.82
CA TYR A 1 12.50 6.07 18.16
C TYR A 1 13.81 6.87 18.14
N GLU A 2 14.93 6.29 17.71
CA GLU A 2 16.27 6.92 17.76
C GLU A 2 16.29 8.31 17.11
N LEU A 3 15.62 8.49 15.98
CA LEU A 3 15.50 9.77 15.29
C LEU A 3 14.93 10.87 16.21
N LEU A 4 13.79 10.60 16.84
CA LEU A 4 13.14 11.58 17.72
C LEU A 4 13.85 11.72 19.06
N HIS A 5 14.46 10.65 19.56
CA HIS A 5 15.32 10.73 20.75
C HIS A 5 16.48 11.72 20.56
N HIS A 6 17.19 11.61 19.44
CA HIS A 6 18.31 12.51 19.15
C HIS A 6 17.89 13.96 18.86
N ARG A 7 16.74 14.17 18.21
CA ARG A 7 16.29 15.52 17.85
C ARG A 7 15.60 16.26 18.97
N TYR A 8 14.77 15.55 19.73
CA TYR A 8 13.85 16.17 20.70
C TYR A 8 14.09 15.70 22.13
N GLY A 9 15.07 14.84 22.37
CA GLY A 9 15.35 14.34 23.71
C GLY A 9 14.26 13.43 24.29
N VAL A 10 13.51 12.75 23.42
CA VAL A 10 12.44 11.81 23.81
C VAL A 10 13.00 10.80 24.80
N GLY A 11 12.35 10.64 25.95
CA GLY A 11 12.73 9.70 27.00
C GLY A 11 12.55 8.23 26.61
N GLY A 12 12.97 7.33 27.46
CA GLY A 12 12.82 5.89 27.24
C GLY A 12 11.34 5.48 27.17
N VAL A 13 10.99 4.68 26.17
CA VAL A 13 9.64 4.12 25.97
C VAL A 13 9.69 2.62 25.84
N ARG A 14 8.59 1.96 26.13
CA ARG A 14 8.38 0.56 25.80
C ARG A 14 7.42 0.50 24.61
N ILE A 15 7.85 -0.10 23.50
CA ILE A 15 7.02 -0.29 22.32
C ILE A 15 6.65 -1.77 22.25
N THR A 16 5.34 -2.06 22.11
CA THR A 16 4.83 -3.40 21.83
C THR A 16 4.12 -3.37 20.49
N LEU A 17 4.56 -4.20 19.54
CA LEU A 17 3.98 -4.30 18.21
C LEU A 17 3.19 -5.61 18.06
N ASP A 18 1.87 -5.51 17.87
CA ASP A 18 1.03 -6.63 17.41
C ASP A 18 0.98 -6.62 15.87
N LYS A 19 1.90 -7.34 15.26
CA LYS A 19 2.08 -7.33 13.80
C LYS A 19 1.01 -8.17 13.10
N ARG A 20 0.00 -7.52 12.51
CA ARG A 20 -1.09 -8.17 11.78
C ARG A 20 -0.89 -8.12 10.27
N VAL A 21 -0.36 -7.00 9.75
CA VAL A 21 -0.03 -6.89 8.32
C VAL A 21 1.25 -7.67 8.04
N PRO A 22 1.25 -8.62 7.07
CA PRO A 22 2.41 -9.43 6.77
C PRO A 22 3.62 -8.59 6.34
N PHE A 23 4.81 -8.99 6.80
CA PHE A 23 6.06 -8.38 6.37
C PHE A 23 6.38 -8.73 4.91
N GLY A 24 6.95 -7.78 4.16
CA GLY A 24 7.40 -8.02 2.78
C GLY A 24 6.27 -8.34 1.80
N ALA A 25 5.06 -7.85 2.05
CA ALA A 25 3.88 -8.12 1.26
C ALA A 25 3.55 -7.03 0.21
N GLY A 26 4.31 -5.93 0.17
CA GLY A 26 3.96 -4.77 -0.67
C GLY A 26 2.81 -3.92 -0.12
N LEU A 27 2.44 -4.11 1.15
CA LEU A 27 1.30 -3.42 1.80
C LEU A 27 1.74 -2.21 2.66
N GLY A 28 2.99 -1.81 2.61
CA GLY A 28 3.48 -0.66 3.39
C GLY A 28 3.45 -0.84 4.91
N GLY A 29 3.22 -2.07 5.42
CA GLY A 29 2.99 -2.31 6.85
C GLY A 29 4.13 -1.84 7.76
N GLY A 30 5.40 -2.00 7.36
CA GLY A 30 6.54 -1.50 8.14
C GLY A 30 6.61 0.02 8.16
N SER A 31 6.27 0.66 7.03
CA SER A 31 6.22 2.12 6.92
C SER A 31 5.08 2.70 7.79
N SER A 32 3.92 2.05 7.78
CA SER A 32 2.80 2.38 8.67
C SER A 32 3.17 2.25 10.14
N ASP A 33 3.83 1.14 10.55
CA ASP A 33 4.30 0.95 11.92
C ASP A 33 5.28 2.06 12.33
N GLY A 34 6.24 2.40 11.46
CA GLY A 34 7.22 3.48 11.70
C GLY A 34 6.55 4.84 11.88
N THR A 35 5.59 5.19 11.01
CA THR A 35 4.83 6.44 11.15
C THR A 35 4.00 6.46 12.43
N ALA A 36 3.34 5.35 12.78
CA ALA A 36 2.57 5.27 14.02
C ALA A 36 3.43 5.55 15.26
N VAL A 37 4.68 5.08 15.27
CA VAL A 37 5.64 5.39 16.34
C VAL A 37 5.98 6.89 16.35
N ILE A 38 6.22 7.53 15.19
CA ILE A 38 6.49 8.98 15.14
C ILE A 38 5.31 9.76 15.71
N LEU A 39 4.10 9.46 15.24
CA LEU A 39 2.88 10.15 15.68
C LEU A 39 2.64 9.97 17.19
N ALA A 40 2.77 8.74 17.69
CA ALA A 40 2.59 8.44 19.10
C ALA A 40 3.64 9.16 19.99
N LEU A 41 4.89 9.24 19.57
CA LEU A 41 5.94 9.95 20.32
C LEU A 41 5.72 11.47 20.28
N ASN A 42 5.29 12.02 19.13
CA ASN A 42 4.94 13.42 19.03
C ASN A 42 3.83 13.80 20.03
N GLU A 43 2.77 12.99 20.10
CA GLU A 43 1.67 13.19 21.04
C GLU A 43 2.12 12.98 22.49
N MET A 44 2.74 11.84 22.81
CA MET A 44 3.12 11.44 24.16
C MET A 44 4.07 12.44 24.84
N PHE A 45 5.00 12.99 24.08
CA PHE A 45 6.01 13.93 24.59
C PHE A 45 5.69 15.40 24.25
N SER A 46 4.52 15.66 23.66
CA SER A 46 4.07 17.01 23.27
C SER A 46 5.13 17.77 22.47
N LEU A 47 5.74 17.11 21.45
CA LEU A 47 6.87 17.66 20.71
C LEU A 47 6.46 18.85 19.82
N GLY A 48 5.16 19.03 19.55
CA GLY A 48 4.63 20.14 18.76
C GLY A 48 5.03 20.08 17.28
N MET A 49 5.36 18.90 16.77
CA MET A 49 5.65 18.71 15.34
C MET A 49 4.38 18.94 14.53
N ASP A 50 4.44 19.86 13.58
CA ASP A 50 3.40 20.04 12.58
C ASP A 50 3.46 18.95 11.49
N GLU A 51 2.49 18.96 10.57
CA GLU A 51 2.43 17.96 9.50
C GLU A 51 3.71 17.93 8.66
N ALA A 52 4.29 19.08 8.35
CA ALA A 52 5.50 19.17 7.55
C ALA A 52 6.70 18.51 8.25
N ALA A 53 6.87 18.78 9.55
CA ALA A 53 7.92 18.17 10.37
C ALA A 53 7.72 16.65 10.53
N LEU A 54 6.47 16.19 10.64
CA LEU A 54 6.13 14.76 10.68
C LEU A 54 6.47 14.06 9.37
N ILE A 55 6.13 14.67 8.22
CA ILE A 55 6.45 14.15 6.88
C ILE A 55 7.97 14.08 6.69
N GLU A 56 8.71 15.12 7.09
CA GLU A 56 10.17 15.14 7.02
C GLU A 56 10.80 14.01 7.84
N ALA A 57 10.39 13.87 9.10
CA ALA A 57 10.87 12.80 9.97
C ALA A 57 10.52 11.41 9.43
N ALA A 58 9.33 11.26 8.85
CA ALA A 58 8.91 10.01 8.23
C ALA A 58 9.76 9.67 7.00
N ALA A 59 10.08 10.66 6.14
CA ALA A 59 10.89 10.47 4.94
C ALA A 59 12.31 9.95 5.22
N GLU A 60 12.85 10.23 6.40
CA GLU A 60 14.16 9.68 6.82
C GLU A 60 14.13 8.18 7.12
N LEU A 61 12.96 7.63 7.47
CA LEU A 61 12.80 6.20 7.71
C LEU A 61 12.63 5.40 6.41
N GLY A 62 12.01 6.01 5.39
CA GLY A 62 11.80 5.35 4.12
C GLY A 62 10.86 6.12 3.19
N SER A 63 10.89 5.77 1.90
CA SER A 63 10.14 6.48 0.85
C SER A 63 8.61 6.39 1.03
N ASP A 64 8.09 5.28 1.56
CA ASP A 64 6.65 5.06 1.73
C ASP A 64 6.11 5.58 3.08
N THR A 65 7.01 5.89 4.04
CA THR A 65 6.62 6.26 5.40
C THR A 65 5.83 7.58 5.46
N PRO A 66 6.17 8.63 4.67
CA PRO A 66 5.44 9.90 4.67
C PRO A 66 3.96 9.77 4.30
N PHE A 67 3.62 8.81 3.44
CA PHE A 67 2.22 8.54 3.05
C PHE A 67 1.31 8.36 4.26
N PHE A 68 1.79 7.63 5.27
CA PHE A 68 0.98 7.27 6.44
C PHE A 68 0.80 8.40 7.45
N VAL A 69 1.47 9.54 7.26
CA VAL A 69 1.22 10.74 8.10
C VAL A 69 -0.20 11.26 7.88
N ARG A 70 -0.61 11.37 6.61
CA ARG A 70 -1.99 11.73 6.25
C ARG A 70 -2.93 10.54 6.21
N ASN A 71 -2.41 9.39 5.76
CA ASN A 71 -3.15 8.14 5.61
C ASN A 71 -4.47 8.30 4.81
N THR A 72 -4.42 9.07 3.74
CA THR A 72 -5.52 9.33 2.81
C THR A 72 -5.06 8.99 1.38
N PRO A 73 -5.97 8.83 0.41
CA PRO A 73 -5.57 8.61 -0.98
C PRO A 73 -4.69 9.74 -1.50
N GLN A 74 -3.52 9.38 -2.03
CA GLN A 74 -2.53 10.31 -2.55
C GLN A 74 -1.84 9.75 -3.78
N LEU A 75 -1.49 10.62 -4.73
CA LEU A 75 -0.66 10.27 -5.86
C LEU A 75 0.81 10.49 -5.49
N CYS A 76 1.53 9.42 -5.19
CA CYS A 76 2.95 9.53 -4.83
C CYS A 76 3.81 9.66 -6.09
N GLU A 77 4.56 10.76 -6.18
CA GLU A 77 5.44 11.08 -7.29
C GLU A 77 6.89 11.24 -6.82
N GLY A 78 7.82 11.24 -7.80
CA GLY A 78 9.24 11.33 -7.49
C GLY A 78 9.73 10.06 -6.79
N ARG A 79 10.34 10.18 -5.63
CA ARG A 79 10.73 9.07 -4.74
C ARG A 79 9.68 8.77 -3.67
N GLY A 80 8.49 9.41 -3.76
CA GLY A 80 7.43 9.38 -2.75
C GLY A 80 7.29 10.68 -1.94
N GLU A 81 8.11 11.69 -2.21
CA GLU A 81 8.13 12.96 -1.48
C GLU A 81 7.04 13.94 -1.92
N ARG A 82 6.52 13.80 -3.13
CA ARG A 82 5.40 14.59 -3.64
C ARG A 82 4.14 13.75 -3.59
N MET A 83 3.18 14.19 -2.79
CA MET A 83 1.97 13.42 -2.49
C MET A 83 0.72 14.32 -2.61
N PRO A 84 0.39 14.83 -3.83
CA PRO A 84 -0.88 15.49 -4.02
C PRO A 84 -2.04 14.55 -3.69
N PRO A 85 -3.11 15.07 -3.04
CA PRO A 85 -4.30 14.27 -2.76
C PRO A 85 -4.96 13.85 -4.06
N VAL A 86 -5.61 12.70 -4.04
CA VAL A 86 -6.42 12.21 -5.15
C VAL A 86 -7.77 11.74 -4.60
N GLU A 87 -8.84 12.07 -5.31
CA GLU A 87 -10.16 11.58 -4.96
C GLU A 87 -10.36 10.19 -5.55
N VAL A 88 -10.70 9.25 -4.67
CA VAL A 88 -11.03 7.87 -5.02
C VAL A 88 -12.29 7.51 -4.27
N ASP A 89 -13.36 7.25 -5.00
CA ASP A 89 -14.63 6.82 -4.43
C ASP A 89 -14.76 5.30 -4.54
N LEU A 90 -14.64 4.63 -3.40
CA LEU A 90 -14.83 3.18 -3.25
C LEU A 90 -15.87 2.88 -2.16
N GLU A 91 -16.66 3.89 -1.75
CA GLU A 91 -17.63 3.75 -0.69
C GLU A 91 -18.66 2.66 -1.00
N GLY A 92 -18.90 1.80 0.00
CA GLY A 92 -19.81 0.67 -0.13
C GLY A 92 -19.23 -0.55 -0.84
N GLY A 93 -18.06 -0.44 -1.43
CA GLY A 93 -17.31 -1.56 -2.00
C GLY A 93 -16.67 -2.46 -0.94
N TRP A 94 -16.00 -3.49 -1.41
CA TRP A 94 -15.25 -4.43 -0.58
C TRP A 94 -13.87 -4.66 -1.14
N ILE A 95 -12.91 -4.87 -0.26
CA ILE A 95 -11.55 -5.27 -0.64
C ILE A 95 -11.22 -6.64 -0.05
N ALA A 96 -10.73 -7.54 -0.90
CA ALA A 96 -10.15 -8.80 -0.48
C ALA A 96 -8.65 -8.80 -0.79
N VAL A 97 -7.82 -9.09 0.20
CA VAL A 97 -6.36 -9.11 0.09
C VAL A 97 -5.85 -10.53 0.29
N VAL A 98 -5.05 -11.02 -0.64
CA VAL A 98 -4.40 -12.32 -0.60
C VAL A 98 -2.89 -12.14 -0.55
N LYS A 99 -2.24 -12.65 0.48
CA LYS A 99 -0.78 -12.76 0.54
C LYS A 99 -0.41 -14.21 0.22
N PRO A 100 0.09 -14.50 -0.99
CA PRO A 100 0.58 -15.85 -1.29
C PRO A 100 1.83 -16.20 -0.49
N ALA A 101 2.21 -17.49 -0.50
CA ALA A 101 3.39 -17.96 0.22
C ALA A 101 4.69 -17.39 -0.38
N GLU A 102 4.69 -17.07 -1.66
CA GLU A 102 5.82 -16.48 -2.37
C GLU A 102 6.17 -15.10 -1.81
N ASN A 103 7.45 -14.82 -1.77
CA ASN A 103 8.00 -13.51 -1.46
C ASN A 103 8.75 -12.96 -2.66
N VAL A 104 8.59 -11.67 -2.90
CA VAL A 104 9.31 -10.92 -3.95
C VAL A 104 10.15 -9.88 -3.26
N SER A 105 11.45 -9.83 -3.59
CA SER A 105 12.27 -8.74 -3.09
C SER A 105 12.02 -7.47 -3.89
N THR A 106 12.01 -6.32 -3.21
CA THR A 106 11.89 -5.01 -3.89
C THR A 106 12.93 -4.85 -4.99
N ARG A 107 14.16 -5.29 -4.75
CA ARG A 107 15.25 -5.25 -5.74
C ARG A 107 14.89 -6.05 -7.00
N GLU A 108 14.36 -7.26 -6.84
CA GLU A 108 13.94 -8.11 -7.97
C GLU A 108 12.82 -7.45 -8.77
N ALA A 109 11.79 -6.96 -8.09
CA ALA A 109 10.68 -6.28 -8.75
C ALA A 109 11.16 -5.08 -9.58
N TYR A 110 12.00 -4.21 -9.01
CA TYR A 110 12.55 -3.04 -9.71
C TYR A 110 13.47 -3.42 -10.88
N ALA A 111 14.25 -4.49 -10.77
CA ALA A 111 15.13 -4.95 -11.84
C ALA A 111 14.37 -5.39 -13.11
N GLY A 112 13.10 -5.80 -12.96
CA GLY A 112 12.27 -6.24 -14.06
C GLY A 112 11.43 -5.14 -14.74
N VAL A 113 11.48 -3.90 -14.24
CA VAL A 113 10.68 -2.79 -14.78
C VAL A 113 11.52 -1.93 -15.73
N THR A 114 10.94 -1.62 -16.87
CA THR A 114 11.45 -0.59 -17.78
C THR A 114 10.56 0.64 -17.65
N PRO A 115 11.04 1.73 -17.04
CA PRO A 115 10.24 2.94 -16.87
C PRO A 115 9.79 3.51 -18.21
N HIS A 116 8.55 3.95 -18.27
CA HIS A 116 7.98 4.63 -19.44
C HIS A 116 6.99 5.69 -18.99
N THR A 117 6.77 6.69 -19.85
CA THR A 117 5.73 7.69 -19.60
C THR A 117 4.40 7.15 -20.14
N PRO A 118 3.37 6.98 -19.30
CA PRO A 118 2.09 6.51 -19.78
C PRO A 118 1.43 7.55 -20.69
N ALA A 119 0.66 7.08 -21.67
CA ALA A 119 -0.08 7.96 -22.60
C ALA A 119 -1.13 8.84 -21.90
N ARG A 120 -1.71 8.34 -20.79
CA ARG A 120 -2.64 9.07 -19.95
C ARG A 120 -2.10 9.07 -18.51
N PRO A 121 -2.09 10.23 -17.81
CA PRO A 121 -1.70 10.31 -16.41
C PRO A 121 -2.50 9.36 -15.51
N LEU A 122 -1.89 8.85 -14.43
CA LEU A 122 -2.57 7.98 -13.48
C LEU A 122 -3.76 8.69 -12.82
N ALA A 123 -3.62 9.97 -12.49
CA ALA A 123 -4.69 10.77 -11.91
C ALA A 123 -5.97 10.78 -12.75
N GLU A 124 -5.84 10.87 -14.08
CA GLU A 124 -6.99 10.82 -14.99
C GLU A 124 -7.65 9.43 -15.05
N ARG A 125 -6.83 8.37 -14.97
CA ARG A 125 -7.33 6.99 -15.03
C ARG A 125 -8.02 6.58 -13.75
N ILE A 126 -7.51 7.01 -12.60
CA ILE A 126 -8.07 6.66 -11.30
C ILE A 126 -9.34 7.47 -10.97
N ALA A 127 -9.55 8.61 -11.64
CA ALA A 127 -10.79 9.38 -11.57
C ALA A 127 -11.97 8.72 -12.33
N GLU A 128 -11.70 7.71 -13.14
CA GLU A 128 -12.76 6.93 -13.80
C GLU A 128 -13.39 5.93 -12.81
N PRO A 129 -14.65 5.48 -13.04
CA PRO A 129 -15.27 4.44 -12.23
C PRO A 129 -14.40 3.19 -12.14
N VAL A 130 -14.38 2.54 -10.97
CA VAL A 130 -13.51 1.39 -10.66
C VAL A 130 -13.64 0.24 -11.68
N GLU A 131 -14.80 0.07 -12.27
CA GLU A 131 -15.07 -0.94 -13.31
C GLU A 131 -14.23 -0.72 -14.58
N ARG A 132 -13.71 0.49 -14.77
CA ARG A 132 -12.84 0.85 -15.91
C ARG A 132 -11.36 0.75 -15.58
N TRP A 133 -11.01 0.46 -14.34
CA TRP A 133 -9.60 0.41 -13.92
C TRP A 133 -8.89 -0.83 -14.47
N GLN A 134 -9.61 -1.95 -14.63
CA GLN A 134 -8.97 -3.17 -15.12
C GLN A 134 -8.38 -2.96 -16.51
N GLY A 135 -7.05 -3.11 -16.62
CA GLY A 135 -6.29 -2.85 -17.85
C GLY A 135 -5.88 -1.40 -18.10
N SER A 136 -6.46 -0.41 -17.38
CA SER A 136 -6.05 0.99 -17.46
C SER A 136 -5.20 1.43 -16.27
N VAL A 137 -5.59 1.09 -15.06
CA VAL A 137 -4.79 1.27 -13.84
C VAL A 137 -3.96 0.00 -13.64
N VAL A 138 -2.69 0.04 -13.95
CA VAL A 138 -1.82 -1.14 -13.95
C VAL A 138 -0.64 -0.96 -12.99
N ASN A 139 -0.19 -2.05 -12.41
CA ASN A 139 1.05 -2.09 -11.67
C ASN A 139 2.17 -2.62 -12.58
N ASP A 140 3.13 -1.76 -12.90
CA ASP A 140 4.21 -2.08 -13.85
C ASP A 140 5.11 -3.24 -13.40
N PHE A 141 5.13 -3.55 -12.10
CA PHE A 141 5.84 -4.72 -11.59
C PHE A 141 5.21 -6.05 -12.01
N GLU A 142 3.89 -6.08 -12.26
CA GLU A 142 3.17 -7.33 -12.52
C GLU A 142 3.76 -8.13 -13.67
N LYS A 143 4.17 -7.47 -14.74
CA LYS A 143 4.69 -8.14 -15.94
C LYS A 143 5.90 -9.03 -15.63
N SER A 144 6.89 -8.50 -14.92
CA SER A 144 8.12 -9.23 -14.58
C SER A 144 7.90 -10.18 -13.40
N VAL A 145 7.19 -9.72 -12.36
CA VAL A 145 6.92 -10.52 -11.18
C VAL A 145 6.09 -11.75 -11.52
N PHE A 146 5.02 -11.62 -12.32
CA PHE A 146 4.18 -12.78 -12.69
C PHE A 146 4.91 -13.75 -13.61
N ALA A 147 5.89 -13.29 -14.40
CA ALA A 147 6.72 -14.18 -15.20
C ALA A 147 7.66 -15.03 -14.31
N SER A 148 8.24 -14.42 -13.27
CA SER A 148 9.14 -15.12 -12.33
C SER A 148 8.39 -15.89 -11.25
N HIS A 149 7.22 -15.39 -10.84
CA HIS A 149 6.37 -15.93 -9.77
C HIS A 149 4.92 -16.16 -10.26
N PRO A 150 4.68 -17.15 -11.12
CA PRO A 150 3.34 -17.35 -11.74
C PRO A 150 2.21 -17.58 -10.74
N ALA A 151 2.52 -18.05 -9.52
CA ALA A 151 1.52 -18.24 -8.48
C ALA A 151 0.87 -16.92 -8.03
N ILE A 152 1.63 -15.80 -8.04
CA ILE A 152 1.09 -14.47 -7.71
C ILE A 152 0.10 -14.04 -8.80
N GLY A 153 0.44 -14.25 -10.08
CA GLY A 153 -0.46 -13.98 -11.19
C GLY A 153 -1.75 -14.80 -11.15
N ARG A 154 -1.66 -16.08 -10.72
CA ARG A 154 -2.85 -16.92 -10.52
C ARG A 154 -3.78 -16.38 -9.43
N VAL A 155 -3.23 -15.77 -8.37
CA VAL A 155 -4.06 -15.13 -7.34
C VAL A 155 -4.86 -13.98 -7.94
N LYS A 156 -4.23 -13.10 -8.75
CA LYS A 156 -4.96 -12.02 -9.44
C LYS A 156 -6.08 -12.57 -10.30
N HIS A 157 -5.79 -13.61 -11.07
CA HIS A 157 -6.79 -14.24 -11.94
C HIS A 157 -7.96 -14.81 -11.13
N SER A 158 -7.68 -15.51 -10.02
CA SER A 158 -8.72 -16.08 -9.16
C SER A 158 -9.61 -15.03 -8.49
N LEU A 159 -9.08 -13.84 -8.17
CA LEU A 159 -9.89 -12.73 -7.67
C LEU A 159 -10.85 -12.21 -8.75
N LEU A 160 -10.37 -12.05 -9.99
CA LEU A 160 -11.22 -11.64 -11.11
C LEU A 160 -12.28 -12.69 -11.44
N GLU A 161 -11.93 -13.99 -11.44
CA GLU A 161 -12.89 -15.09 -11.62
C GLU A 161 -13.95 -15.15 -10.51
N ALA A 162 -13.59 -14.72 -9.29
CA ALA A 162 -14.52 -14.60 -8.17
C ALA A 162 -15.45 -13.38 -8.29
N GLY A 163 -15.28 -12.55 -9.31
CA GLY A 163 -16.13 -11.38 -9.58
C GLY A 163 -15.58 -10.07 -9.05
N ALA A 164 -14.27 -9.96 -8.76
CA ALA A 164 -13.67 -8.66 -8.51
C ALA A 164 -13.78 -7.77 -9.75
N VAL A 165 -14.26 -6.55 -9.59
CA VAL A 165 -14.35 -5.54 -10.65
C VAL A 165 -12.96 -5.01 -11.05
N TYR A 166 -12.02 -5.06 -10.10
CA TYR A 166 -10.62 -4.73 -10.30
C TYR A 166 -9.74 -5.60 -9.42
N ALA A 167 -8.60 -6.04 -9.93
CA ALA A 167 -7.59 -6.72 -9.14
C ALA A 167 -6.18 -6.28 -9.55
N SER A 168 -5.29 -6.12 -8.57
CA SER A 168 -3.90 -5.74 -8.81
C SER A 168 -2.97 -6.27 -7.72
N MET A 169 -1.71 -6.44 -8.06
CA MET A 169 -0.66 -6.66 -7.08
C MET A 169 -0.38 -5.35 -6.33
N SER A 170 -0.14 -5.41 -5.04
CA SER A 170 0.19 -4.25 -4.21
C SER A 170 1.70 -3.98 -4.20
N GLY A 171 2.08 -2.78 -4.62
CA GLY A 171 3.49 -2.36 -4.65
C GLY A 171 4.37 -3.35 -5.41
N SER A 172 5.52 -3.71 -4.86
CA SER A 172 6.44 -4.70 -5.43
C SER A 172 6.01 -6.15 -5.17
N GLY A 173 4.84 -6.37 -4.56
CA GLY A 173 4.33 -7.69 -4.23
C GLY A 173 4.79 -8.20 -2.85
N SER A 174 4.37 -9.40 -2.49
CA SER A 174 3.62 -10.36 -3.29
C SER A 174 2.09 -10.32 -3.04
N ALA A 175 1.59 -9.44 -2.15
CA ALA A 175 0.15 -9.36 -1.93
C ALA A 175 -0.59 -8.89 -3.20
N VAL A 176 -1.76 -9.46 -3.41
CA VAL A 176 -2.68 -9.09 -4.49
C VAL A 176 -4.02 -8.75 -3.84
N PHE A 177 -4.66 -7.72 -4.33
CA PHE A 177 -5.99 -7.33 -3.86
C PHE A 177 -7.00 -7.33 -4.99
N GLY A 178 -8.25 -7.57 -4.63
CA GLY A 178 -9.41 -7.42 -5.50
C GLY A 178 -10.43 -6.48 -4.88
N LEU A 179 -11.01 -5.61 -5.69
CA LEU A 179 -12.14 -4.76 -5.32
C LEU A 179 -13.43 -5.40 -5.83
N PHE A 180 -14.45 -5.41 -5.00
CA PHE A 180 -15.75 -6.02 -5.29
C PHE A 180 -16.87 -5.00 -5.05
N ASP A 181 -17.86 -5.03 -5.90
CA ASP A 181 -19.13 -4.29 -5.78
C ASP A 181 -20.16 -5.02 -4.90
N ASP A 182 -19.91 -6.30 -4.62
CA ASP A 182 -20.80 -7.23 -3.94
C ASP A 182 -20.06 -7.92 -2.78
N GLY A 183 -20.62 -7.78 -1.58
CA GLY A 183 -20.06 -8.37 -0.37
C GLY A 183 -20.08 -9.90 -0.38
N ASP A 184 -21.09 -10.53 -0.97
CA ASP A 184 -21.20 -11.99 -1.02
C ASP A 184 -20.09 -12.59 -1.89
N LYS A 185 -19.73 -11.90 -3.00
CA LYS A 185 -18.60 -12.29 -3.84
C LYS A 185 -17.27 -12.16 -3.07
N ALA A 186 -17.06 -11.06 -2.36
CA ALA A 186 -15.86 -10.89 -1.52
C ALA A 186 -15.79 -11.93 -0.42
N GLU A 187 -16.90 -12.20 0.27
CA GLU A 187 -17.00 -13.21 1.34
C GLU A 187 -16.77 -14.64 0.83
N ALA A 188 -17.13 -14.95 -0.41
CA ALA A 188 -16.83 -16.24 -1.03
C ALA A 188 -15.32 -16.52 -1.13
N MET A 189 -14.49 -15.48 -1.04
CA MET A 189 -13.03 -15.59 -0.96
C MET A 189 -12.51 -15.87 0.46
N ARG A 190 -13.38 -15.88 1.49
CA ARG A 190 -12.99 -16.17 2.87
C ARG A 190 -12.33 -17.55 2.95
N GLY A 191 -11.22 -17.64 3.66
CA GLY A 191 -10.38 -18.86 3.74
C GLY A 191 -9.31 -18.96 2.64
N LYS A 192 -9.40 -18.15 1.58
CA LYS A 192 -8.33 -17.98 0.57
C LYS A 192 -7.63 -16.62 0.71
N THR A 193 -8.21 -15.70 1.48
CA THR A 193 -7.74 -14.33 1.68
C THR A 193 -7.05 -14.18 3.02
N SER A 194 -6.12 -13.23 3.09
CA SER A 194 -5.54 -12.78 4.36
C SER A 194 -6.50 -11.83 5.07
N PHE A 195 -7.17 -10.96 4.32
CA PHE A 195 -8.08 -9.94 4.85
C PHE A 195 -9.25 -9.70 3.89
N ILE A 196 -10.42 -9.40 4.45
CA ILE A 196 -11.60 -8.88 3.73
C ILE A 196 -12.15 -7.73 4.56
N TYR A 197 -12.36 -6.57 3.91
CA TYR A 197 -12.93 -5.38 4.52
C TYR A 197 -13.96 -4.73 3.62
N ARG A 198 -14.94 -4.10 4.24
CA ARG A 198 -15.84 -3.17 3.58
C ARG A 198 -15.17 -1.79 3.54
N LEU A 199 -15.24 -1.14 2.39
CA LEU A 199 -14.71 0.20 2.12
C LEU A 199 -15.73 1.30 2.39
#